data_a34d2dab2f031278d4f3cd347a0036c8
#
_entry.id   a34d2dab2f031278d4f3cd347a0036c8
#
_cell.length_a   1.000
_cell.length_b   1.000
_cell.length_c   1.000
_cell.angle_alpha   90.00
_cell.angle_beta   90.00
_cell.angle_gamma   90.00
#
_symmetry.space_group_name_H-M   'P 1'
#
loop_
_entity.id
_entity.type
_entity.pdbx_description
1 polymer ?
#
loop_
_entity_poly.entity_id
_entity_poly.type
_entity_poly.pdbx_seq_one_letter_code
_entity_poly.pdbx_strand_id
1 'polypeptide(L)'
;MGDYLSHLEEYVKNVYCRLGMTSPQHIDMLRIARELDIWVHFEDTGSMMVKHDGMYSIVLNQRQSAEEQWEDFAHELCHVLKHAGNHFHMNKLFRELQEFQANQFMYHFCVPTFMLLQMEFPQWRSHAVSMIASAFRVTKKFAERRLELFEQRKAGIQFQKRLAYLLSDKRHTKDAPREWYGYQETEQPQSLVAEQQMQYHYSKY
;
A
#
# COMPACT_ATOMS: atom_id res chain seq x y z
N MET A 1 -11.51 -10.73 -11.21
CA MET A 1 -10.91 -9.53 -10.63
C MET A 1 -10.70 -9.59 -9.12
N GLY A 2 -11.34 -10.55 -8.40
CA GLY A 2 -11.24 -10.71 -6.93
C GLY A 2 -9.87 -11.13 -6.37
N ASP A 3 -9.03 -11.80 -7.14
CA ASP A 3 -7.80 -12.44 -6.62
C ASP A 3 -6.61 -11.49 -6.41
N TYR A 4 -6.77 -10.18 -6.61
CA TYR A 4 -5.67 -9.22 -6.56
C TYR A 4 -5.72 -8.25 -5.37
N LEU A 5 -6.86 -8.10 -4.70
CA LEU A 5 -7.01 -7.18 -3.58
C LEU A 5 -6.85 -7.91 -2.23
N SER A 6 -6.19 -7.27 -1.27
CA SER A 6 -6.20 -7.69 0.14
C SER A 6 -7.51 -7.28 0.80
N HIS A 7 -7.79 -7.83 1.98
CA HIS A 7 -8.97 -7.42 2.77
C HIS A 7 -9.02 -5.91 3.03
N LEU A 8 -7.86 -5.28 3.26
CA LEU A 8 -7.79 -3.83 3.43
C LEU A 8 -8.13 -3.08 2.14
N GLU A 9 -7.59 -3.53 1.01
CA GLU A 9 -7.84 -2.92 -0.30
C GLU A 9 -9.30 -3.11 -0.74
N GLU A 10 -9.89 -4.27 -0.46
CA GLU A 10 -11.33 -4.50 -0.68
C GLU A 10 -12.19 -3.62 0.21
N TYR A 11 -11.82 -3.47 1.49
CA TYR A 11 -12.52 -2.57 2.40
C TYR A 11 -12.50 -1.13 1.87
N VAL A 12 -11.32 -0.63 1.50
CA VAL A 12 -11.16 0.72 0.92
C VAL A 12 -11.98 0.87 -0.36
N LYS A 13 -11.92 -0.11 -1.27
CA LYS A 13 -12.73 -0.12 -2.49
C LYS A 13 -14.22 -0.02 -2.17
N ASN A 14 -14.71 -0.79 -1.20
CA ASN A 14 -16.11 -0.80 -0.80
C ASN A 14 -16.55 0.55 -0.20
N VAL A 15 -15.67 1.23 0.56
CA VAL A 15 -15.95 2.60 1.04
C VAL A 15 -16.10 3.54 -0.15
N TYR A 16 -15.15 3.58 -1.07
CA TYR A 16 -15.20 4.45 -2.23
C TYR A 16 -16.38 4.18 -3.16
N CYS A 17 -16.71 2.90 -3.39
CA CYS A 17 -17.87 2.52 -4.21
C CYS A 17 -19.19 3.01 -3.59
N ARG A 18 -19.34 2.90 -2.27
CA ARG A 18 -20.54 3.43 -1.56
C ARG A 18 -20.64 4.95 -1.68
N LEU A 19 -19.52 5.66 -1.69
CA LEU A 19 -19.46 7.10 -1.86
C LEU A 19 -19.61 7.55 -3.34
N GLY A 20 -19.69 6.61 -4.28
CA GLY A 20 -19.74 6.91 -5.72
C GLY A 20 -18.45 7.49 -6.30
N MET A 21 -17.32 7.26 -5.64
CA MET A 21 -16.00 7.77 -6.02
C MET A 21 -15.16 6.66 -6.65
N THR A 22 -15.25 6.48 -7.96
CA THR A 22 -14.62 5.37 -8.68
C THR A 22 -13.36 5.76 -9.46
N SER A 23 -13.03 7.05 -9.48
CA SER A 23 -11.82 7.57 -10.14
C SER A 23 -11.15 8.65 -9.28
N PRO A 24 -9.85 8.93 -9.47
CA PRO A 24 -9.11 9.90 -8.68
C PRO A 24 -9.73 11.31 -8.65
N GLN A 25 -10.34 11.74 -9.76
CA GLN A 25 -10.95 13.07 -9.90
C GLN A 25 -12.18 13.26 -9.00
N HIS A 26 -12.82 12.17 -8.59
CA HIS A 26 -14.00 12.22 -7.73
C HIS A 26 -13.65 12.24 -6.23
N ILE A 27 -12.38 12.01 -5.88
CA ILE A 27 -11.93 12.02 -4.48
C ILE A 27 -12.02 13.44 -3.92
N ASP A 28 -12.81 13.60 -2.87
CA ASP A 28 -12.99 14.86 -2.15
C ASP A 28 -13.04 14.58 -0.64
N MET A 29 -12.05 15.10 0.08
CA MET A 29 -11.87 14.88 1.52
C MET A 29 -13.08 15.35 2.32
N LEU A 30 -13.57 16.57 2.06
CA LEU A 30 -14.67 17.14 2.82
C LEU A 30 -16.01 16.46 2.51
N ARG A 31 -16.17 15.98 1.26
CA ARG A 31 -17.31 15.16 0.90
C ARG A 31 -17.27 13.80 1.60
N ILE A 32 -16.10 13.14 1.64
CA ILE A 32 -15.91 11.89 2.36
C ILE A 32 -16.26 12.07 3.85
N ALA A 33 -15.74 13.11 4.49
CA ALA A 33 -16.00 13.40 5.88
C ALA A 33 -17.51 13.59 6.13
N ARG A 34 -18.19 14.38 5.32
CA ARG A 34 -19.64 14.64 5.44
C ARG A 34 -20.47 13.38 5.29
N GLU A 35 -20.16 12.53 4.29
CA GLU A 35 -20.89 11.26 4.05
C GLU A 35 -20.66 10.22 5.16
N LEU A 36 -19.64 10.42 5.98
CA LEU A 36 -19.31 9.58 7.13
C LEU A 36 -19.65 10.22 8.49
N ASP A 37 -20.37 11.34 8.48
CA ASP A 37 -20.75 12.11 9.67
C ASP A 37 -19.53 12.51 10.54
N ILE A 38 -18.44 12.93 9.88
CA ILE A 38 -17.20 13.37 10.52
C ILE A 38 -17.03 14.88 10.32
N TRP A 39 -16.81 15.61 11.41
CA TRP A 39 -16.46 17.02 11.37
C TRP A 39 -14.97 17.20 11.09
N VAL A 40 -14.63 18.15 10.21
CA VAL A 40 -13.23 18.49 9.91
C VAL A 40 -12.97 19.91 10.36
N HIS A 41 -11.91 20.08 11.15
CA HIS A 41 -11.44 21.38 11.64
C HIS A 41 -10.00 21.59 11.18
N PHE A 42 -9.65 22.83 10.89
CA PHE A 42 -8.29 23.24 10.52
C PHE A 42 -7.76 24.15 11.62
N GLU A 43 -6.76 23.67 12.37
CA GLU A 43 -6.23 24.36 13.54
C GLU A 43 -4.70 24.42 13.50
N ASP A 44 -4.13 25.32 14.31
CA ASP A 44 -2.69 25.43 14.47
C ASP A 44 -2.16 24.43 15.51
N THR A 45 -2.37 23.14 15.23
CA THR A 45 -1.95 22.03 16.10
C THR A 45 -1.62 20.81 15.24
N GLY A 46 -1.10 19.73 15.85
CA GLY A 46 -0.93 18.45 15.15
C GLY A 46 -2.27 17.85 14.75
N SER A 47 -2.28 17.13 13.62
CA SER A 47 -3.48 16.42 13.17
C SER A 47 -3.87 15.33 14.17
N MET A 48 -5.16 15.18 14.43
CA MET A 48 -5.68 14.20 15.39
C MET A 48 -7.17 13.91 15.22
N MET A 49 -7.58 12.70 15.57
CA MET A 49 -8.99 12.34 15.73
C MET A 49 -9.47 12.68 17.14
N VAL A 50 -10.66 13.28 17.24
CA VAL A 50 -11.34 13.58 18.51
C VAL A 50 -12.72 12.93 18.50
N LYS A 51 -13.08 12.27 19.61
CA LYS A 51 -14.42 11.74 19.83
C LYS A 51 -15.05 12.43 21.02
N HIS A 52 -16.23 13.06 20.83
CA HIS A 52 -16.98 13.71 21.86
C HIS A 52 -18.48 13.41 21.70
N ASP A 53 -19.11 12.93 22.75
CA ASP A 53 -20.57 12.61 22.80
C ASP A 53 -21.06 11.74 21.60
N GLY A 54 -20.23 10.77 21.18
CA GLY A 54 -20.58 9.88 20.08
C GLY A 54 -20.29 10.45 18.69
N MET A 55 -19.96 11.72 18.59
CA MET A 55 -19.55 12.40 17.36
C MET A 55 -18.05 12.30 17.15
N TYR A 56 -17.64 12.23 15.88
CA TYR A 56 -16.24 12.21 15.49
C TYR A 56 -15.83 13.50 14.80
N SER A 57 -14.66 14.01 15.19
CA SER A 57 -14.01 15.14 14.54
C SER A 57 -12.58 14.75 14.16
N ILE A 58 -12.13 15.23 13.01
CA ILE A 58 -10.73 15.18 12.61
C ILE A 58 -10.23 16.62 12.57
N VAL A 59 -9.21 16.89 13.36
CA VAL A 59 -8.47 18.16 13.37
C VAL A 59 -7.27 17.99 12.47
N LEU A 60 -7.06 18.90 11.53
CA LEU A 60 -5.95 18.92 10.61
C LEU A 60 -5.08 20.16 10.85
N ASN A 61 -3.76 19.98 10.73
CA ASN A 61 -2.82 21.07 10.86
C ASN A 61 -2.96 22.04 9.68
N GLN A 62 -3.44 23.25 9.95
CA GLN A 62 -3.66 24.29 8.93
C GLN A 62 -2.37 24.79 8.26
N ARG A 63 -1.19 24.53 8.85
CA ARG A 63 0.12 24.96 8.31
C ARG A 63 0.68 24.00 7.26
N GLN A 64 0.10 22.80 7.15
CA GLN A 64 0.50 21.80 6.17
C GLN A 64 -0.05 22.12 4.77
N SER A 65 0.59 21.57 3.73
CA SER A 65 0.03 21.61 2.38
C SER A 65 -1.27 20.82 2.28
N ALA A 66 -2.06 21.08 1.24
CA ALA A 66 -3.32 20.36 1.03
C ALA A 66 -3.10 18.84 0.85
N GLU A 67 -1.96 18.46 0.25
CA GLU A 67 -1.56 17.07 0.09
C GLU A 67 -1.27 16.40 1.44
N GLU A 68 -0.50 17.08 2.30
CA GLU A 68 -0.20 16.58 3.65
C GLU A 68 -1.46 16.50 4.53
N GLN A 69 -2.35 17.50 4.44
CA GLN A 69 -3.64 17.46 5.13
C GLN A 69 -4.51 16.28 4.68
N TRP A 70 -4.49 15.95 3.38
CA TRP A 70 -5.19 14.78 2.83
C TRP A 70 -4.60 13.46 3.35
N GLU A 71 -3.28 13.36 3.41
CA GLU A 71 -2.57 12.20 3.96
C GLU A 71 -2.91 12.01 5.45
N ASP A 72 -2.83 13.08 6.25
CA ASP A 72 -3.18 13.07 7.67
C ASP A 72 -4.65 12.76 7.90
N PHE A 73 -5.56 13.34 7.10
CA PHE A 73 -6.98 13.00 7.17
C PHE A 73 -7.22 11.51 7.00
N ALA A 74 -6.58 10.88 6.03
CA ALA A 74 -6.73 9.44 5.80
C ALA A 74 -6.17 8.61 6.96
N HIS A 75 -5.09 9.06 7.60
CA HIS A 75 -4.55 8.43 8.80
C HIS A 75 -5.56 8.48 9.96
N GLU A 76 -6.07 9.69 10.27
CA GLU A 76 -7.04 9.90 11.35
C GLU A 76 -8.38 9.21 11.06
N LEU A 77 -8.79 9.14 9.79
CA LEU A 77 -9.96 8.41 9.36
C LEU A 77 -9.88 6.91 9.69
N CYS A 78 -8.70 6.32 9.66
CA CYS A 78 -8.52 4.94 10.09
C CYS A 78 -8.87 4.77 11.57
N HIS A 79 -8.45 5.70 12.43
CA HIS A 79 -8.79 5.68 13.84
C HIS A 79 -10.31 5.79 14.07
N VAL A 80 -11.00 6.61 13.28
CA VAL A 80 -12.47 6.70 13.34
C VAL A 80 -13.14 5.39 12.91
N LEU A 81 -12.72 4.79 11.80
CA LEU A 81 -13.42 3.68 11.15
C LEU A 81 -13.09 2.31 11.74
N LYS A 82 -11.88 2.12 12.26
CA LYS A 82 -11.35 0.79 12.60
C LYS A 82 -10.90 0.64 14.04
N HIS A 83 -10.57 1.73 14.71
CA HIS A 83 -10.02 1.65 16.06
C HIS A 83 -11.06 2.10 17.08
N ALA A 84 -11.60 1.13 17.82
CA ALA A 84 -12.45 1.41 18.97
C ALA A 84 -11.58 1.44 20.25
N GLY A 85 -11.77 2.46 21.09
CA GLY A 85 -11.16 2.50 22.44
C GLY A 85 -10.52 3.85 22.78
N ASN A 86 -10.20 4.00 24.08
CA ASN A 86 -9.54 5.19 24.59
C ASN A 86 -8.02 4.96 24.60
N HIS A 87 -7.28 5.68 23.77
CA HIS A 87 -5.83 5.58 23.62
C HIS A 87 -5.05 5.79 24.94
N PHE A 88 -5.64 6.48 25.93
CA PHE A 88 -4.97 6.77 27.21
C PHE A 88 -4.74 5.54 28.10
N HIS A 89 -5.49 4.46 27.91
CA HIS A 89 -5.38 3.24 28.72
C HIS A 89 -4.86 2.02 27.95
N MET A 90 -4.43 2.22 26.69
CA MET A 90 -3.94 1.11 25.86
C MET A 90 -2.50 0.72 26.18
N ASN A 91 -2.22 -0.58 26.13
CA ASN A 91 -0.87 -1.10 26.13
C ASN A 91 -0.08 -0.51 24.95
N LYS A 92 1.20 -0.18 25.18
CA LYS A 92 2.11 0.40 24.19
C LYS A 92 2.15 -0.40 22.89
N LEU A 93 2.28 -1.73 22.97
CA LEU A 93 2.32 -2.61 21.78
C LEU A 93 1.03 -2.56 20.96
N PHE A 94 -0.12 -2.46 21.64
CA PHE A 94 -1.40 -2.37 20.93
C PHE A 94 -1.56 -1.02 20.22
N ARG A 95 -1.09 0.06 20.84
CA ARG A 95 -1.06 1.38 20.19
C ARG A 95 -0.15 1.38 18.96
N GLU A 96 1.07 0.84 19.08
CA GLU A 96 2.00 0.71 17.95
C GLU A 96 1.39 -0.10 16.79
N LEU A 97 0.63 -1.15 17.10
CA LEU A 97 -0.11 -1.92 16.09
C LEU A 97 -1.20 -1.06 15.40
N GLN A 98 -1.95 -0.27 16.16
CA GLN A 98 -2.96 0.63 15.60
C GLN A 98 -2.34 1.70 14.70
N GLU A 99 -1.22 2.29 15.11
CA GLU A 99 -0.48 3.25 14.30
C GLU A 99 0.05 2.61 13.01
N PHE A 100 0.58 1.39 13.09
CA PHE A 100 0.98 0.65 11.90
C PHE A 100 -0.21 0.41 10.95
N GLN A 101 -1.36 0.02 11.49
CA GLN A 101 -2.58 -0.20 10.70
C GLN A 101 -3.10 1.10 10.08
N ALA A 102 -3.06 2.22 10.82
CA ALA A 102 -3.46 3.52 10.33
C ALA A 102 -2.56 3.99 9.18
N ASN A 103 -1.24 3.80 9.31
CA ASN A 103 -0.30 4.08 8.23
C ASN A 103 -0.55 3.21 6.98
N GLN A 104 -0.83 1.91 7.14
CA GLN A 104 -1.17 1.06 6.00
C GLN A 104 -2.49 1.49 5.35
N PHE A 105 -3.51 1.78 6.16
CA PHE A 105 -4.79 2.28 5.67
C PHE A 105 -4.63 3.58 4.89
N MET A 106 -3.90 4.55 5.41
CA MET A 106 -3.61 5.84 4.79
C MET A 106 -3.08 5.68 3.36
N TYR A 107 -2.07 4.81 3.15
CA TYR A 107 -1.52 4.56 1.82
C TYR A 107 -2.55 3.99 0.85
N HIS A 108 -3.38 3.05 1.30
CA HIS A 108 -4.39 2.42 0.46
C HIS A 108 -5.62 3.30 0.26
N PHE A 109 -5.90 4.19 1.21
CA PHE A 109 -7.04 5.09 1.12
C PHE A 109 -6.75 6.30 0.23
N CYS A 110 -5.62 6.98 0.42
CA CYS A 110 -5.24 8.12 -0.42
C CYS A 110 -5.02 7.71 -1.88
N VAL A 111 -4.47 6.52 -2.13
CA VAL A 111 -4.18 6.02 -3.47
C VAL A 111 -4.70 4.59 -3.61
N PRO A 112 -6.02 4.40 -3.91
CA PRO A 112 -6.66 3.10 -3.92
C PRO A 112 -6.13 2.18 -5.01
N THR A 113 -5.81 0.92 -4.65
CA THR A 113 -5.28 -0.08 -5.57
C THR A 113 -6.17 -0.29 -6.78
N PHE A 114 -7.50 -0.31 -6.60
CA PHE A 114 -8.42 -0.54 -7.71
C PHE A 114 -8.40 0.61 -8.75
N MET A 115 -8.06 1.83 -8.34
CA MET A 115 -7.85 2.96 -9.24
C MET A 115 -6.47 2.89 -9.91
N LEU A 116 -5.41 2.50 -9.16
CA LEU A 116 -4.07 2.28 -9.73
C LEU A 116 -4.07 1.21 -10.83
N LEU A 117 -4.85 0.15 -10.67
CA LEU A 117 -4.97 -0.92 -11.66
C LEU A 117 -5.61 -0.47 -12.99
N GLN A 118 -6.27 0.70 -13.00
CA GLN A 118 -6.87 1.29 -14.20
C GLN A 118 -5.96 2.32 -14.86
N MET A 119 -4.81 2.65 -14.26
CA MET A 119 -3.87 3.63 -14.79
C MET A 119 -2.85 2.97 -15.72
N GLU A 120 -2.55 3.66 -16.81
CA GLU A 120 -1.43 3.32 -17.70
C GLU A 120 -0.18 4.05 -17.19
N PHE A 121 0.79 3.28 -16.71
CA PHE A 121 2.02 3.84 -16.16
C PHE A 121 3.04 4.14 -17.25
N PRO A 122 3.71 5.31 -17.18
CA PRO A 122 4.82 5.62 -18.05
C PRO A 122 6.02 4.69 -17.77
N GLN A 123 6.90 4.56 -18.76
CA GLN A 123 8.09 3.71 -18.66
C GLN A 123 9.03 4.13 -17.51
N TRP A 124 9.16 5.43 -17.24
CA TRP A 124 10.05 5.98 -16.22
C TRP A 124 9.35 6.07 -14.86
N ARG A 125 9.96 5.43 -13.84
CA ARG A 125 9.45 5.42 -12.47
C ARG A 125 9.18 6.84 -11.92
N SER A 126 10.07 7.80 -12.17
CA SER A 126 9.90 9.18 -11.73
C SER A 126 8.65 9.86 -12.32
N HIS A 127 8.32 9.54 -13.57
CA HIS A 127 7.09 10.02 -14.20
C HIS A 127 5.86 9.34 -13.62
N ALA A 128 5.94 8.03 -13.31
CA ALA A 128 4.86 7.31 -12.64
C ALA A 128 4.57 7.90 -11.25
N VAL A 129 5.60 8.19 -10.46
CA VAL A 129 5.47 8.87 -9.15
C VAL A 129 4.78 10.23 -9.30
N SER A 130 5.25 11.06 -10.26
CA SER A 130 4.66 12.37 -10.50
C SER A 130 3.19 12.29 -10.95
N MET A 131 2.86 11.28 -11.77
CA MET A 131 1.50 11.04 -12.23
C MET A 131 0.58 10.64 -11.06
N ILE A 132 1.02 9.74 -10.18
CA ILE A 132 0.28 9.34 -9.00
C ILE A 132 0.09 10.54 -8.07
N ALA A 133 1.17 11.27 -7.76
CA ALA A 133 1.11 12.44 -6.89
C ALA A 133 0.07 13.46 -7.36
N SER A 134 0.09 13.78 -8.65
CA SER A 134 -0.86 14.73 -9.26
C SER A 134 -2.29 14.19 -9.29
N ALA A 135 -2.49 12.93 -9.71
CA ALA A 135 -3.81 12.34 -9.86
C ALA A 135 -4.56 12.20 -8.52
N PHE A 136 -3.85 11.81 -7.47
CA PHE A 136 -4.42 11.56 -6.13
C PHE A 136 -4.21 12.70 -5.14
N ARG A 137 -3.55 13.79 -5.57
CA ARG A 137 -3.26 14.96 -4.73
C ARG A 137 -2.55 14.59 -3.43
N VAL A 138 -1.48 13.79 -3.56
CA VAL A 138 -0.59 13.38 -2.48
C VAL A 138 0.82 13.89 -2.72
N THR A 139 1.64 13.95 -1.67
CA THR A 139 3.05 14.35 -1.82
C THR A 139 3.82 13.36 -2.69
N LYS A 140 4.88 13.84 -3.35
CA LYS A 140 5.73 12.94 -4.16
C LYS A 140 6.33 11.81 -3.33
N LYS A 141 6.74 12.09 -2.10
CA LYS A 141 7.28 11.10 -1.17
C LYS A 141 6.25 10.02 -0.85
N PHE A 142 5.01 10.40 -0.63
CA PHE A 142 3.90 9.49 -0.42
C PHE A 142 3.63 8.63 -1.66
N ALA A 143 3.53 9.26 -2.83
CA ALA A 143 3.31 8.56 -4.11
C ALA A 143 4.41 7.54 -4.41
N GLU A 144 5.68 7.89 -4.14
CA GLU A 144 6.83 6.99 -4.31
C GLU A 144 6.71 5.76 -3.41
N ARG A 145 6.43 5.97 -2.11
CA ARG A 145 6.25 4.87 -1.16
C ARG A 145 5.05 4.00 -1.52
N ARG A 146 3.96 4.62 -1.96
CA ARG A 146 2.77 3.88 -2.38
C ARG A 146 2.98 3.04 -3.64
N LEU A 147 3.70 3.58 -4.61
CA LEU A 147 4.10 2.84 -5.82
C LEU A 147 4.98 1.64 -5.46
N GLU A 148 5.96 1.83 -4.56
CA GLU A 148 6.81 0.74 -4.07
C GLU A 148 5.98 -0.39 -3.44
N LEU A 149 5.04 -0.07 -2.55
CA LEU A 149 4.14 -1.06 -1.93
C LEU A 149 3.29 -1.80 -2.98
N PHE A 150 2.84 -1.09 -4.01
CA PHE A 150 2.07 -1.67 -5.10
C PHE A 150 2.91 -2.64 -5.94
N GLU A 151 4.15 -2.27 -6.29
CA GLU A 151 5.09 -3.10 -7.04
C GLU A 151 5.49 -4.36 -6.25
N GLN A 152 5.83 -4.20 -4.97
CA GLN A 152 6.17 -5.32 -4.08
C GLN A 152 5.03 -6.34 -3.99
N ARG A 153 3.80 -5.83 -3.83
CA ARG A 153 2.62 -6.69 -3.79
C ARG A 153 2.40 -7.42 -5.13
N LYS A 154 2.51 -6.72 -6.26
CA LYS A 154 2.37 -7.32 -7.59
C LYS A 154 3.39 -8.43 -7.82
N ALA A 155 4.65 -8.20 -7.45
CA ALA A 155 5.72 -9.20 -7.51
C ALA A 155 5.41 -10.41 -6.60
N GLY A 156 4.94 -10.18 -5.38
CA GLY A 156 4.55 -11.24 -4.45
C GLY A 156 3.44 -12.13 -4.99
N ILE A 157 2.40 -11.55 -5.59
CA ILE A 157 1.30 -12.31 -6.21
C ILE A 157 1.82 -13.15 -7.38
N GLN A 158 2.68 -12.59 -8.23
CA GLN A 158 3.29 -13.34 -9.35
C GLN A 158 4.15 -14.50 -8.85
N PHE A 159 4.95 -14.27 -7.82
CA PHE A 159 5.76 -15.31 -7.17
C PHE A 159 4.89 -16.43 -6.59
N GLN A 160 3.82 -16.09 -5.87
CA GLN A 160 2.89 -17.10 -5.31
C GLN A 160 2.23 -17.95 -6.42
N LYS A 161 1.80 -17.32 -7.50
CA LYS A 161 1.22 -18.03 -8.67
C LYS A 161 2.23 -18.98 -9.30
N ARG A 162 3.48 -18.53 -9.47
CA ARG A 162 4.55 -19.38 -9.99
C ARG A 162 4.86 -20.55 -9.09
N LEU A 163 4.94 -20.31 -7.77
CA LEU A 163 5.17 -21.34 -6.78
C LEU A 163 4.03 -22.38 -6.75
N ALA A 164 2.79 -21.92 -6.75
CA ALA A 164 1.62 -22.78 -6.80
C ALA A 164 1.63 -23.69 -8.05
N TYR A 165 1.96 -23.13 -9.20
CA TYR A 165 2.14 -23.89 -10.46
C TYR A 165 3.22 -24.96 -10.32
N LEU A 166 4.42 -24.61 -9.83
CA LEU A 166 5.53 -25.54 -9.65
C LEU A 166 5.22 -26.66 -8.64
N LEU A 167 4.42 -26.38 -7.61
CA LEU A 167 4.03 -27.36 -6.59
C LEU A 167 2.86 -28.23 -7.03
N SER A 168 1.94 -27.73 -7.84
CA SER A 168 0.78 -28.47 -8.33
C SER A 168 1.12 -29.53 -9.37
N ASP A 169 2.25 -29.40 -10.06
CA ASP A 169 2.57 -30.20 -11.22
C ASP A 169 3.98 -30.80 -11.23
N LYS A 170 4.16 -31.94 -10.57
CA LYS A 170 5.31 -32.81 -10.82
C LYS A 170 5.23 -33.58 -12.15
N ARG A 171 4.18 -33.43 -12.95
CA ARG A 171 3.91 -34.22 -14.17
C ARG A 171 3.82 -33.44 -15.47
N HIS A 172 3.76 -32.09 -15.46
CA HIS A 172 3.60 -31.27 -16.68
C HIS A 172 4.69 -30.20 -16.87
N THR A 173 5.95 -30.61 -16.89
CA THR A 173 7.08 -29.72 -17.23
C THR A 173 7.10 -29.29 -18.71
N LYS A 174 6.16 -29.74 -19.55
CA LYS A 174 6.15 -29.44 -20.99
C LYS A 174 5.35 -28.19 -21.40
N ASP A 175 4.47 -27.70 -20.52
CA ASP A 175 3.53 -26.62 -20.87
C ASP A 175 3.72 -25.33 -20.04
N ALA A 176 4.90 -25.08 -19.47
CA ALA A 176 5.18 -23.84 -18.80
C ALA A 176 5.17 -22.68 -19.82
N PRO A 177 4.42 -21.59 -19.59
CA PRO A 177 4.42 -20.45 -20.49
C PRO A 177 5.84 -19.91 -20.69
N ARG A 178 6.29 -19.77 -21.95
CA ARG A 178 7.65 -19.27 -22.30
C ARG A 178 7.97 -17.89 -21.71
N GLU A 179 6.98 -17.11 -21.41
CA GLU A 179 7.10 -15.79 -20.78
C GLU A 179 7.68 -15.82 -19.35
N TRP A 180 7.79 -16.99 -18.72
CA TRP A 180 8.35 -17.16 -17.38
C TRP A 180 9.87 -17.35 -17.37
N TYR A 181 10.48 -17.57 -18.51
CA TYR A 181 11.92 -17.79 -18.69
C TYR A 181 12.68 -16.51 -19.08
N GLY A 182 12.29 -15.35 -18.54
CA GLY A 182 12.97 -14.07 -18.78
C GLY A 182 14.36 -13.91 -18.15
N TYR A 183 14.90 -14.95 -17.52
CA TYR A 183 16.32 -15.02 -17.19
C TYR A 183 17.03 -15.79 -18.31
N GLN A 184 17.73 -15.08 -19.18
CA GLN A 184 18.80 -15.71 -19.94
C GLN A 184 19.77 -16.32 -18.92
N GLU A 185 19.97 -17.63 -18.97
CA GLU A 185 21.11 -18.27 -18.34
C GLU A 185 22.35 -17.59 -18.89
N THR A 186 22.89 -16.61 -18.17
CA THR A 186 24.28 -16.24 -18.32
C THR A 186 25.04 -17.45 -17.79
N GLU A 187 25.69 -18.18 -18.70
CA GLU A 187 26.63 -19.23 -18.39
C GLU A 187 27.52 -18.76 -17.26
N GLN A 188 27.38 -19.34 -16.07
CA GLN A 188 28.32 -19.09 -14.98
C GLN A 188 29.67 -19.64 -15.45
N PRO A 189 30.74 -18.85 -15.42
CA PRO A 189 32.05 -19.37 -15.79
C PRO A 189 32.37 -20.52 -14.82
N GLN A 190 32.75 -21.66 -15.39
CA GLN A 190 33.09 -22.91 -14.65
C GLN A 190 34.21 -22.74 -13.61
N SER A 191 34.88 -21.59 -13.55
CA SER A 191 35.91 -21.23 -12.58
C SER A 191 35.38 -21.03 -11.13
N LEU A 192 34.11 -20.62 -10.95
CA LEU A 192 33.58 -20.34 -9.59
C LEU A 192 33.21 -21.61 -8.81
N VAL A 193 32.92 -22.72 -9.49
CA VAL A 193 32.57 -23.99 -8.84
C VAL A 193 33.83 -24.70 -8.30
N ALA A 194 34.98 -24.48 -8.95
CA ALA A 194 36.24 -25.08 -8.52
C ALA A 194 36.82 -24.39 -7.25
N GLU A 195 36.62 -23.09 -7.08
CA GLU A 195 37.13 -22.38 -5.88
C GLU A 195 36.31 -22.68 -4.62
N GLN A 196 34.98 -22.90 -4.75
CA GLN A 196 34.15 -23.28 -3.59
C GLN A 196 34.43 -24.71 -3.10
N GLN A 197 34.88 -25.63 -3.96
CA GLN A 197 35.26 -26.99 -3.55
C GLN A 197 36.62 -27.02 -2.89
N MET A 198 37.55 -26.13 -3.22
CA MET A 198 38.85 -26.05 -2.53
C MET A 198 38.74 -25.43 -1.12
N GLN A 199 37.90 -24.45 -0.88
CA GLN A 199 37.70 -23.88 0.46
C GLN A 199 37.06 -24.85 1.46
N TYR A 200 36.29 -25.84 0.99
CA TYR A 200 35.67 -26.85 1.87
C TYR A 200 36.67 -27.91 2.35
N HIS A 201 37.82 -28.07 1.67
CA HIS A 201 38.82 -29.06 2.04
C HIS A 201 39.90 -28.53 3.02
N TYR A 202 40.05 -27.19 3.14
CA TYR A 202 41.04 -26.58 4.06
C TYR A 202 40.49 -26.25 5.44
N SER A 203 39.20 -26.45 5.70
CA SER A 203 38.58 -26.18 7.00
C SER A 203 38.47 -27.42 7.90
N LYS A 204 39.15 -28.50 7.60
CA LYS A 204 39.09 -29.78 8.35
C LYS A 204 40.45 -30.30 8.81
N TYR A 205 41.43 -29.39 9.09
CA TYR A 205 42.64 -29.76 9.85
C TYR A 205 42.94 -28.64 10.84
#